data_a6cf3f003cae3e39f2b25500890c2755
#
_entry.id   a6cf3f003cae3e39f2b25500890c2755
#
_cell.length_a   1.000
_cell.length_b   1.000
_cell.length_c   1.000
_cell.angle_alpha   90.00
_cell.angle_beta   90.00
_cell.angle_gamma   90.00
#
_symmetry.space_group_name_H-M   'P 1'
#
loop_
_entity.id
_entity.type
_entity.pdbx_description
1 polymer ?
#
loop_
_entity_poly.entity_id
_entity_poly.type
_entity_poly.pdbx_seq_one_letter_code
_entity_poly.pdbx_strand_id
1 'polypeptide(L)'
;MNMKTKHHPLRTILLSLLILLLLVLVVFVGFYFTRLQTIQSIEQITDYDDGYNLYRMNVQYDYSLDRVIAYGITDNQTMLDAILKEALPLLPVNMKVPNYGCTAFTLTDTDGSVHMGRNYDFKRDTSAMLVYCAPKDGYRSVAFAALDNVGANIPDESLKKKLATLTAPFICLDGMNEKGVSIAVLTLDSEPVHQNTGKPTIATTLAIRLVLDRAATTEEAVQLLSSYDMFASSGRDYHFYITDASGDGRVVEYDCEKETRPLVATPMEAITNFYGLYRDKVLPNQRNGIYGHGRERYDAVMKVLEEQAEGYTNDTVWDALKASSQEPNPGRSEEHTSELQSPRYLVCRLLLEK
;
A
#
# COMPACT_ATOMS: atom_id res chain seq x y z
N MET A 1 75.61 5.52 5.47
CA MET A 1 74.82 6.76 5.68
C MET A 1 73.33 6.37 5.83
N ASN A 2 72.91 6.13 7.07
CA ASN A 2 71.52 5.68 7.34
C ASN A 2 70.60 6.91 7.45
N MET A 3 69.81 7.20 6.43
CA MET A 3 68.76 8.18 6.55
C MET A 3 67.62 7.59 7.36
N LYS A 4 67.55 7.94 8.66
CA LYS A 4 66.38 7.69 9.50
C LYS A 4 65.24 8.57 8.95
N THR A 5 64.23 7.97 8.31
CA THR A 5 62.98 8.61 7.95
C THR A 5 62.31 9.06 9.26
N LYS A 6 62.23 10.38 9.49
CA LYS A 6 61.44 10.93 10.62
C LYS A 6 59.97 10.63 10.35
N HIS A 7 59.43 9.63 11.05
CA HIS A 7 57.97 9.42 11.10
C HIS A 7 57.34 10.63 11.79
N HIS A 8 56.51 11.36 11.05
CA HIS A 8 55.67 12.41 11.62
C HIS A 8 54.34 11.77 12.06
N PRO A 9 54.16 11.42 13.34
CA PRO A 9 53.01 10.68 13.84
C PRO A 9 51.68 11.40 13.51
N LEU A 10 51.69 12.72 13.54
CA LEU A 10 50.52 13.55 13.20
C LEU A 10 50.11 13.37 11.73
N ARG A 11 51.07 13.30 10.79
CA ARG A 11 50.80 13.08 9.37
C ARG A 11 50.20 11.71 9.12
N THR A 12 50.67 10.68 9.81
CA THR A 12 50.15 9.31 9.72
C THR A 12 48.72 9.24 10.26
N ILE A 13 48.46 9.88 11.41
CA ILE A 13 47.11 9.96 11.98
C ILE A 13 46.16 10.67 11.04
N LEU A 14 46.53 11.83 10.51
CA LEU A 14 45.68 12.57 9.54
C LEU A 14 45.41 11.76 8.26
N LEU A 15 46.40 11.04 7.76
CA LEU A 15 46.20 10.18 6.57
C LEU A 15 45.27 9.02 6.88
N SER A 16 45.41 8.38 8.06
CA SER A 16 44.52 7.30 8.50
C SER A 16 43.07 7.78 8.66
N LEU A 17 42.86 8.96 9.24
CA LEU A 17 41.55 9.59 9.35
C LEU A 17 40.93 9.93 7.98
N LEU A 18 41.73 10.42 7.03
CA LEU A 18 41.28 10.69 5.67
C LEU A 18 40.88 9.40 4.95
N ILE A 19 41.68 8.34 5.07
CA ILE A 19 41.35 7.02 4.50
C ILE A 19 40.05 6.48 5.08
N LEU A 20 39.88 6.56 6.41
CA LEU A 20 38.65 6.13 7.08
C LEU A 20 37.44 6.93 6.57
N LEU A 21 37.58 8.24 6.46
CA LEU A 21 36.50 9.10 5.93
C LEU A 21 36.15 8.74 4.50
N LEU A 22 37.14 8.49 3.64
CA LEU A 22 36.92 8.05 2.26
C LEU A 22 36.23 6.70 2.21
N LEU A 23 36.61 5.74 3.04
CA LEU A 23 35.94 4.44 3.14
C LEU A 23 34.48 4.58 3.56
N VAL A 24 34.21 5.40 4.57
CA VAL A 24 32.83 5.70 5.02
C VAL A 24 32.04 6.34 3.89
N LEU A 25 32.64 7.28 3.15
CA LEU A 25 31.99 7.93 2.00
C LEU A 25 31.68 6.92 0.89
N VAL A 26 32.59 6.03 0.56
CA VAL A 26 32.38 4.99 -0.47
C VAL A 26 31.24 4.05 -0.06
N VAL A 27 31.20 3.62 1.21
CA VAL A 27 30.11 2.78 1.72
C VAL A 27 28.78 3.55 1.68
N PHE A 28 28.78 4.81 2.09
CA PHE A 28 27.59 5.67 2.05
C PHE A 28 27.07 5.87 0.62
N VAL A 29 27.95 6.22 -0.32
CA VAL A 29 27.60 6.37 -1.73
C VAL A 29 27.10 5.04 -2.31
N GLY A 30 27.76 3.92 -2.03
CA GLY A 30 27.31 2.60 -2.48
C GLY A 30 25.93 2.24 -1.95
N PHE A 31 25.66 2.52 -0.69
CA PHE A 31 24.36 2.28 -0.05
C PHE A 31 23.25 3.17 -0.65
N TYR A 32 23.52 4.44 -0.88
CA TYR A 32 22.54 5.37 -1.42
C TYR A 32 22.44 5.34 -2.95
N PHE A 33 23.36 4.68 -3.66
CA PHE A 33 23.38 4.64 -5.12
C PHE A 33 22.06 4.09 -5.70
N THR A 34 21.60 2.94 -5.22
CA THR A 34 20.35 2.31 -5.69
C THR A 34 19.12 3.11 -5.29
N ARG A 35 19.17 3.83 -4.16
CA ARG A 35 18.11 4.76 -3.75
C ARG A 35 18.05 5.99 -4.65
N LEU A 36 19.19 6.51 -5.06
CA LEU A 36 19.25 7.59 -6.05
C LEU A 36 18.75 7.13 -7.42
N GLN A 37 19.09 5.91 -7.85
CA GLN A 37 18.52 5.32 -9.06
C GLN A 37 16.99 5.17 -8.96
N THR A 38 16.46 4.77 -7.81
CA THR A 38 15.02 4.73 -7.56
C THR A 38 14.38 6.10 -7.73
N ILE A 39 14.95 7.14 -7.12
CA ILE A 39 14.48 8.53 -7.27
C ILE A 39 14.55 9.00 -8.73
N GLN A 40 15.62 8.67 -9.44
CA GLN A 40 15.77 9.02 -10.86
C GLN A 40 14.78 8.31 -11.78
N SER A 41 14.21 7.18 -11.33
CA SER A 41 13.19 6.45 -12.07
C SER A 41 11.78 7.03 -11.92
N ILE A 42 11.59 8.04 -11.06
CA ILE A 42 10.29 8.68 -10.88
C ILE A 42 9.92 9.42 -12.16
N GLU A 43 8.76 9.09 -12.69
CA GLU A 43 8.19 9.68 -13.90
C GLU A 43 6.76 10.10 -13.63
N GLN A 44 6.41 11.32 -14.01
CA GLN A 44 5.04 11.80 -14.02
C GLN A 44 4.32 11.23 -15.24
N ILE A 45 3.16 10.55 -15.03
CA ILE A 45 2.38 9.92 -16.09
C ILE A 45 1.28 10.85 -16.58
N THR A 46 0.68 11.61 -15.67
CA THR A 46 -0.41 12.55 -15.99
C THR A 46 0.01 13.97 -15.69
N ASP A 47 -0.66 14.92 -16.32
CA ASP A 47 -0.47 16.36 -16.09
C ASP A 47 -1.85 17.02 -15.94
N TYR A 48 -2.36 17.02 -14.70
CA TYR A 48 -3.66 17.57 -14.37
C TYR A 48 -3.56 19.00 -13.84
N ASP A 49 -4.57 19.81 -14.15
CA ASP A 49 -4.61 21.24 -13.81
C ASP A 49 -4.52 21.52 -12.31
N ASP A 50 -4.99 20.60 -11.46
CA ASP A 50 -4.93 20.71 -10.01
C ASP A 50 -3.54 20.36 -9.41
N GLY A 51 -2.61 19.89 -10.25
CA GLY A 51 -1.24 19.51 -9.86
C GLY A 51 -1.11 18.18 -9.13
N TYR A 52 -2.20 17.47 -8.88
CA TYR A 52 -2.18 16.13 -8.26
C TYR A 52 -2.16 15.06 -9.35
N ASN A 53 -1.04 14.40 -9.50
CA ASN A 53 -0.74 13.57 -10.64
C ASN A 53 -0.50 12.11 -10.30
N LEU A 54 -0.58 11.26 -11.32
CA LEU A 54 -0.11 9.89 -11.28
C LEU A 54 1.37 9.87 -11.64
N TYR A 55 2.15 9.22 -10.80
CA TYR A 55 3.58 8.97 -11.00
C TYR A 55 3.83 7.47 -11.09
N ARG A 56 5.00 7.10 -11.60
CA ARG A 56 5.55 5.74 -11.48
C ARG A 56 6.96 5.79 -10.92
N MET A 57 7.37 4.71 -10.26
CA MET A 57 8.68 4.55 -9.67
C MET A 57 9.12 3.08 -9.73
N ASN A 58 10.36 2.84 -10.17
CA ASN A 58 11.00 1.52 -10.13
C ASN A 58 11.94 1.45 -8.93
N VAL A 59 11.62 0.61 -7.96
CA VAL A 59 12.44 0.42 -6.75
C VAL A 59 13.70 -0.37 -7.11
N GLN A 60 14.86 0.28 -7.00
CA GLN A 60 16.16 -0.29 -7.34
C GLN A 60 16.96 -0.72 -6.09
N TYR A 61 16.56 -0.24 -4.91
CA TYR A 61 17.22 -0.64 -3.68
C TYR A 61 16.61 -1.93 -3.13
N ASP A 62 17.48 -2.75 -2.56
CA ASP A 62 17.05 -3.97 -1.88
C ASP A 62 16.52 -3.63 -0.49
N TYR A 63 15.29 -4.03 -0.20
CA TYR A 63 14.65 -3.87 1.09
C TYR A 63 14.34 -5.23 1.72
N SER A 64 14.22 -5.26 3.04
CA SER A 64 13.82 -6.46 3.77
C SER A 64 12.64 -6.17 4.68
N LEU A 65 11.50 -6.75 4.34
CA LEU A 65 10.31 -6.67 5.18
C LEU A 65 10.55 -7.32 6.55
N ASP A 66 11.36 -8.39 6.62
CA ASP A 66 11.70 -9.03 7.89
C ASP A 66 12.47 -8.11 8.83
N ARG A 67 13.37 -7.27 8.29
CA ARG A 67 14.06 -6.25 9.12
C ARG A 67 13.09 -5.21 9.64
N VAL A 68 12.13 -4.77 8.81
CA VAL A 68 11.08 -3.81 9.24
C VAL A 68 10.22 -4.41 10.34
N ILE A 69 9.76 -5.65 10.20
CA ILE A 69 8.93 -6.34 11.20
C ILE A 69 9.75 -6.61 12.48
N ALA A 70 11.01 -7.05 12.36
CA ALA A 70 11.88 -7.35 13.49
C ALA A 70 12.25 -6.11 14.33
N TYR A 71 12.02 -4.91 13.82
CA TYR A 71 12.19 -3.68 14.59
C TYR A 71 11.23 -3.60 15.79
N GLY A 72 10.08 -4.26 15.70
CA GLY A 72 9.06 -4.33 16.75
C GLY A 72 8.08 -3.16 16.66
N ILE A 73 6.92 -3.44 16.05
CA ILE A 73 5.85 -2.46 15.85
C ILE A 73 4.90 -2.53 17.05
N THR A 74 4.76 -1.43 17.78
CA THR A 74 3.85 -1.31 18.93
C THR A 74 2.84 -0.18 18.76
N ASP A 75 3.15 0.76 17.87
CA ASP A 75 2.33 1.94 17.58
C ASP A 75 2.68 2.53 16.20
N ASN A 76 1.99 3.59 15.82
CA ASN A 76 2.23 4.28 14.55
C ASN A 76 3.65 4.84 14.44
N GLN A 77 4.23 5.32 15.54
CA GLN A 77 5.57 5.91 15.50
C GLN A 77 6.64 4.84 15.27
N THR A 78 6.57 3.73 15.97
CA THR A 78 7.51 2.61 15.80
C THR A 78 7.39 1.98 14.40
N MET A 79 6.19 1.93 13.83
CA MET A 79 5.99 1.55 12.43
C MET A 79 6.71 2.50 11.47
N LEU A 80 6.52 3.81 11.63
CA LEU A 80 7.17 4.82 10.79
C LEU A 80 8.69 4.78 10.94
N ASP A 81 9.19 4.64 12.16
CA ASP A 81 10.62 4.53 12.44
C ASP A 81 11.24 3.29 11.79
N ALA A 82 10.54 2.16 11.81
CA ALA A 82 10.96 0.93 11.14
C ALA A 82 11.06 1.11 9.62
N ILE A 83 10.02 1.71 9.01
CA ILE A 83 9.99 2.01 7.58
C ILE A 83 11.11 2.98 7.19
N LEU A 84 11.28 4.06 7.95
CA LEU A 84 12.33 5.06 7.68
C LEU A 84 13.72 4.46 7.84
N LYS A 85 13.94 3.62 8.84
CA LYS A 85 15.21 2.95 9.06
C LYS A 85 15.60 2.01 7.92
N GLU A 86 14.63 1.40 7.26
CA GLU A 86 14.86 0.55 6.09
C GLU A 86 15.03 1.37 4.80
N ALA A 87 14.11 2.29 4.52
CA ALA A 87 14.09 3.06 3.27
C ALA A 87 15.11 4.20 3.26
N LEU A 88 15.25 4.93 4.36
CA LEU A 88 15.98 6.21 4.48
C LEU A 88 16.80 6.29 5.77
N PRO A 89 17.66 5.35 6.08
CA PRO A 89 18.45 5.41 7.31
C PRO A 89 19.23 6.73 7.40
N LEU A 90 19.23 7.34 8.58
CA LEU A 90 19.91 8.60 8.90
C LEU A 90 19.29 9.89 8.34
N LEU A 91 18.17 9.83 7.63
CA LEU A 91 17.50 11.02 7.09
C LEU A 91 16.15 11.25 7.79
N PRO A 92 15.90 12.45 8.35
CA PRO A 92 14.62 12.75 8.99
C PRO A 92 13.56 13.07 7.93
N VAL A 93 12.51 12.26 7.88
CA VAL A 93 11.32 12.47 7.04
C VAL A 93 10.09 12.39 7.93
N ASN A 94 9.13 13.29 7.74
CA ASN A 94 7.85 13.23 8.43
C ASN A 94 6.85 12.49 7.56
N MET A 95 6.21 11.46 8.11
CA MET A 95 5.13 10.71 7.49
C MET A 95 3.84 10.88 8.27
N LYS A 96 2.72 10.71 7.59
CA LYS A 96 1.38 10.70 8.19
C LYS A 96 0.71 9.36 7.93
N VAL A 97 -0.19 8.97 8.82
CA VAL A 97 -0.99 7.76 8.65
C VAL A 97 -2.35 8.16 8.06
N PRO A 98 -2.80 7.51 7.00
CA PRO A 98 -3.94 7.94 6.20
C PRO A 98 -5.30 7.39 6.65
N ASN A 99 -6.41 8.03 6.15
CA ASN A 99 -7.80 7.60 6.29
C ASN A 99 -8.42 7.39 4.90
N TYR A 100 -9.21 6.30 4.68
CA TYR A 100 -9.70 5.91 3.35
C TYR A 100 -11.18 5.54 3.31
N GLY A 101 -11.83 5.73 2.13
CA GLY A 101 -13.04 5.06 1.68
C GLY A 101 -12.73 4.20 0.45
N CYS A 102 -13.43 3.07 0.22
CA CYS A 102 -12.99 2.11 -0.79
C CYS A 102 -14.05 1.13 -1.30
N THR A 103 -13.82 0.56 -2.49
CA THR A 103 -14.53 -0.59 -3.08
C THR A 103 -13.51 -1.56 -3.65
N ALA A 104 -13.74 -2.87 -3.54
CA ALA A 104 -12.99 -3.89 -4.27
C ALA A 104 -13.91 -5.06 -4.68
N PHE A 105 -13.62 -5.67 -5.83
CA PHE A 105 -14.32 -6.83 -6.34
C PHE A 105 -13.44 -7.66 -7.28
N THR A 106 -13.84 -8.90 -7.53
CA THR A 106 -13.19 -9.79 -8.51
C THR A 106 -14.22 -10.28 -9.51
N LEU A 107 -13.81 -10.41 -10.76
CA LEU A 107 -14.54 -11.13 -11.79
C LEU A 107 -13.56 -11.91 -12.69
N THR A 108 -14.06 -12.98 -13.31
CA THR A 108 -13.34 -13.69 -14.36
C THR A 108 -14.07 -13.46 -15.66
N ASP A 109 -13.38 -12.91 -16.67
CA ASP A 109 -13.99 -12.62 -17.95
C ASP A 109 -14.10 -13.86 -18.85
N THR A 110 -14.70 -13.68 -20.03
CA THR A 110 -14.98 -14.77 -20.96
C THR A 110 -13.74 -15.43 -21.58
N ASP A 111 -12.59 -14.78 -21.52
CA ASP A 111 -11.31 -15.36 -21.97
C ASP A 111 -10.57 -16.08 -20.84
N GLY A 112 -11.13 -16.09 -19.63
CA GLY A 112 -10.56 -16.70 -18.45
C GLY A 112 -9.59 -15.81 -17.68
N SER A 113 -9.46 -14.53 -18.05
CA SER A 113 -8.64 -13.58 -17.30
C SER A 113 -9.33 -13.14 -16.03
N VAL A 114 -8.60 -13.17 -14.90
CA VAL A 114 -9.12 -12.69 -13.62
C VAL A 114 -8.75 -11.23 -13.44
N HIS A 115 -9.75 -10.43 -13.10
CA HIS A 115 -9.62 -8.99 -12.86
C HIS A 115 -9.99 -8.66 -11.42
N MET A 116 -9.18 -7.83 -10.77
CA MET A 116 -9.58 -7.16 -9.53
C MET A 116 -9.89 -5.69 -9.83
N GLY A 117 -11.14 -5.29 -9.64
CA GLY A 117 -11.55 -3.90 -9.68
C GLY A 117 -11.37 -3.24 -8.30
N ARG A 118 -10.87 -2.00 -8.29
CA ARG A 118 -10.58 -1.25 -7.06
C ARG A 118 -10.87 0.23 -7.23
N ASN A 119 -11.79 0.77 -6.44
CA ASN A 119 -11.91 2.21 -6.21
C ASN A 119 -11.24 2.60 -4.90
N TYR A 120 -10.38 3.60 -4.97
CA TYR A 120 -9.79 4.25 -3.83
C TYR A 120 -10.43 5.64 -3.70
N ASP A 121 -11.36 5.74 -2.75
CA ASP A 121 -12.10 6.98 -2.49
C ASP A 121 -11.33 7.81 -1.47
N PHE A 122 -10.64 8.83 -1.92
CA PHE A 122 -9.83 9.72 -1.08
C PHE A 122 -10.06 11.19 -1.43
N LYS A 123 -9.49 12.10 -0.65
CA LYS A 123 -9.54 13.53 -0.92
C LYS A 123 -8.90 13.88 -2.25
N ARG A 124 -9.36 14.95 -2.90
CA ARG A 124 -8.87 15.39 -4.22
C ARG A 124 -7.40 15.84 -4.24
N ASP A 125 -6.85 16.16 -3.07
CA ASP A 125 -5.53 16.73 -2.87
C ASP A 125 -4.43 15.67 -2.67
N THR A 126 -4.51 14.54 -3.37
CA THR A 126 -3.49 13.50 -3.32
C THR A 126 -3.02 13.05 -4.70
N SER A 127 -1.72 12.95 -4.85
CA SER A 127 -1.10 12.26 -5.99
C SER A 127 -0.92 10.77 -5.69
N ALA A 128 -0.98 9.95 -6.73
CA ALA A 128 -0.73 8.53 -6.62
C ALA A 128 0.60 8.14 -7.27
N MET A 129 1.20 7.06 -6.80
CA MET A 129 2.40 6.49 -7.38
C MET A 129 2.24 5.00 -7.64
N LEU A 130 2.47 4.58 -8.88
CA LEU A 130 2.71 3.20 -9.24
C LEU A 130 4.11 2.81 -8.79
N VAL A 131 4.19 1.87 -7.86
CA VAL A 131 5.44 1.40 -7.26
C VAL A 131 5.76 0.02 -7.77
N TYR A 132 6.78 -0.10 -8.61
CA TYR A 132 7.29 -1.37 -9.13
C TYR A 132 8.38 -1.89 -8.22
N CYS A 133 8.17 -3.08 -7.63
CA CYS A 133 9.10 -3.74 -6.74
C CYS A 133 9.60 -5.05 -7.33
N ALA A 134 10.88 -5.35 -7.11
CA ALA A 134 11.52 -6.62 -7.47
C ALA A 134 12.49 -7.03 -6.34
N PRO A 135 11.96 -7.41 -5.16
CA PRO A 135 12.81 -7.81 -4.04
C PRO A 135 13.59 -9.09 -4.36
N LYS A 136 14.79 -9.26 -3.77
CA LYS A 136 15.62 -10.44 -4.03
C LYS A 136 14.98 -11.74 -3.58
N ASP A 137 14.30 -11.69 -2.43
CA ASP A 137 13.72 -12.86 -1.76
C ASP A 137 12.18 -12.81 -1.82
N GLY A 138 11.60 -12.31 -2.93
CA GLY A 138 10.17 -12.18 -3.08
C GLY A 138 9.73 -12.02 -4.53
N TYR A 139 8.42 -11.96 -4.74
CA TYR A 139 7.81 -11.80 -6.04
C TYR A 139 7.89 -10.36 -6.53
N ARG A 140 8.04 -10.18 -7.83
CA ARG A 140 7.88 -8.87 -8.46
C ARG A 140 6.43 -8.44 -8.34
N SER A 141 6.24 -7.14 -8.13
CA SER A 141 4.90 -6.59 -7.92
C SER A 141 4.81 -5.17 -8.42
N VAL A 142 3.59 -4.72 -8.66
CA VAL A 142 3.26 -3.33 -8.81
C VAL A 142 2.12 -2.99 -7.84
N ALA A 143 2.18 -1.82 -7.25
CA ALA A 143 1.25 -1.41 -6.22
C ALA A 143 1.01 0.10 -6.30
N PHE A 144 -0.12 0.58 -5.74
CA PHE A 144 -0.41 2.00 -5.61
C PHE A 144 -0.11 2.52 -4.21
N ALA A 145 0.59 3.64 -4.15
CA ALA A 145 0.81 4.42 -2.93
C ALA A 145 0.23 5.83 -3.08
N ALA A 146 -0.45 6.33 -2.06
CA ALA A 146 -0.91 7.71 -1.99
C ALA A 146 0.23 8.59 -1.45
N LEU A 147 0.65 9.58 -2.21
CA LEU A 147 1.86 10.37 -1.91
C LEU A 147 1.67 11.38 -0.78
N ASP A 148 0.44 11.78 -0.46
CA ASP A 148 0.20 12.65 0.69
C ASP A 148 0.53 11.95 2.03
N ASN A 149 0.43 10.63 2.09
CA ASN A 149 0.80 9.81 3.26
C ASN A 149 2.27 9.98 3.67
N VAL A 150 3.11 10.35 2.72
CA VAL A 150 4.54 10.63 2.97
C VAL A 150 4.88 12.11 2.79
N GLY A 151 3.86 12.97 2.62
CA GLY A 151 4.04 14.40 2.39
C GLY A 151 4.76 14.73 1.08
N ALA A 152 4.57 13.91 0.04
CA ALA A 152 5.27 13.97 -1.23
C ALA A 152 4.34 14.13 -2.45
N ASN A 153 3.17 14.75 -2.28
CA ASN A 153 2.18 14.93 -3.35
C ASN A 153 2.75 15.49 -4.66
N ILE A 154 3.76 16.35 -4.57
CA ILE A 154 4.51 16.83 -5.73
C ILE A 154 5.98 16.47 -5.46
N PRO A 155 6.45 15.29 -5.94
CA PRO A 155 7.81 14.82 -5.64
C PRO A 155 8.90 15.79 -6.08
N ASP A 156 8.70 16.44 -7.24
CA ASP A 156 9.69 17.34 -7.83
C ASP A 156 9.82 18.71 -7.13
N GLU A 157 8.90 19.05 -6.23
CA GLU A 157 8.92 20.33 -5.51
C GLU A 157 10.17 20.49 -4.62
N SER A 158 10.68 19.39 -4.06
CA SER A 158 11.90 19.42 -3.25
C SER A 158 12.60 18.07 -3.14
N LEU A 159 13.92 18.10 -2.89
CA LEU A 159 14.69 16.89 -2.61
C LEU A 159 14.11 16.11 -1.43
N LYS A 160 13.60 16.79 -0.39
CA LYS A 160 12.99 16.15 0.76
C LYS A 160 11.75 15.33 0.36
N LYS A 161 10.89 15.88 -0.51
CA LYS A 161 9.69 15.18 -1.02
C LYS A 161 10.09 14.00 -1.90
N LYS A 162 11.08 14.17 -2.77
CA LYS A 162 11.63 13.05 -3.56
C LYS A 162 12.20 11.94 -2.67
N LEU A 163 12.95 12.27 -1.64
CA LEU A 163 13.47 11.29 -0.69
C LEU A 163 12.35 10.56 0.06
N ALA A 164 11.27 11.26 0.41
CA ALA A 164 10.12 10.65 1.09
C ALA A 164 9.46 9.55 0.25
N THR A 165 9.48 9.65 -1.08
CA THR A 165 8.92 8.61 -1.97
C THR A 165 9.62 7.26 -1.85
N LEU A 166 10.84 7.21 -1.33
CA LEU A 166 11.54 5.94 -1.06
C LEU A 166 10.83 5.05 -0.03
N THR A 167 9.91 5.61 0.75
CA THR A 167 9.07 4.83 1.68
C THR A 167 7.84 4.21 1.01
N ALA A 168 7.55 4.57 -0.24
CA ALA A 168 6.35 4.14 -0.95
C ALA A 168 6.12 2.61 -0.99
N PRO A 169 7.14 1.74 -1.11
CA PRO A 169 6.93 0.29 -1.07
C PRO A 169 6.21 -0.21 0.18
N PHE A 170 6.37 0.49 1.31
CA PHE A 170 5.85 0.09 2.62
C PHE A 170 4.51 0.72 2.99
N ILE A 171 3.98 1.60 2.12
CA ILE A 171 2.73 2.34 2.36
C ILE A 171 1.72 2.16 1.22
N CYS A 172 1.90 1.13 0.40
CA CYS A 172 0.97 0.77 -0.64
C CYS A 172 -0.40 0.41 -0.05
N LEU A 173 -1.46 0.68 -0.80
CA LEU A 173 -2.85 0.49 -0.40
C LEU A 173 -3.52 -0.67 -1.13
N ASP A 174 -2.94 -1.03 -2.25
CA ASP A 174 -3.32 -2.15 -3.10
C ASP A 174 -2.16 -2.54 -4.01
N GLY A 175 -2.32 -3.62 -4.74
CA GLY A 175 -1.34 -4.06 -5.72
C GLY A 175 -1.56 -5.48 -6.20
N MET A 176 -0.70 -5.89 -7.12
CA MET A 176 -0.66 -7.25 -7.66
C MET A 176 0.79 -7.71 -7.79
N ASN A 177 1.03 -9.00 -7.60
CA ASN A 177 2.32 -9.61 -7.84
C ASN A 177 2.35 -10.49 -9.12
N GLU A 178 3.55 -10.92 -9.51
CA GLU A 178 3.76 -11.74 -10.71
C GLU A 178 3.15 -13.14 -10.65
N LYS A 179 2.62 -13.58 -9.50
CA LYS A 179 1.86 -14.82 -9.34
C LYS A 179 0.36 -14.62 -9.58
N GLY A 180 -0.07 -13.37 -9.78
CA GLY A 180 -1.46 -13.01 -9.97
C GLY A 180 -2.23 -12.78 -8.67
N VAL A 181 -1.55 -12.78 -7.51
CA VAL A 181 -2.20 -12.39 -6.26
C VAL A 181 -2.35 -10.89 -6.21
N SER A 182 -3.57 -10.43 -6.02
CA SER A 182 -3.95 -9.04 -5.83
C SER A 182 -4.49 -8.83 -4.43
N ILE A 183 -4.18 -7.68 -3.83
CA ILE A 183 -4.67 -7.29 -2.51
C ILE A 183 -5.04 -5.81 -2.50
N ALA A 184 -6.13 -5.47 -1.81
CA ALA A 184 -6.52 -4.10 -1.53
C ALA A 184 -6.94 -3.96 -0.06
N VAL A 185 -6.62 -2.82 0.56
CA VAL A 185 -7.11 -2.47 1.90
C VAL A 185 -8.34 -1.59 1.81
N LEU A 186 -9.32 -1.84 2.67
CA LEU A 186 -10.52 -1.03 2.80
C LEU A 186 -10.75 -0.69 4.27
N THR A 187 -11.12 0.57 4.55
CA THR A 187 -11.35 1.04 5.91
C THR A 187 -12.68 0.50 6.45
N LEU A 188 -12.65 0.09 7.70
CA LEU A 188 -13.82 -0.21 8.49
C LEU A 188 -13.97 0.85 9.57
N ASP A 189 -15.22 1.14 9.94
CA ASP A 189 -15.48 2.06 11.02
C ASP A 189 -15.82 1.31 12.30
N SER A 190 -14.82 0.81 12.89
CA SER A 190 -14.82 0.18 14.20
C SER A 190 -13.52 0.50 14.93
N GLU A 191 -13.45 0.12 16.18
CA GLU A 191 -12.23 0.19 16.96
C GLU A 191 -11.10 -0.59 16.24
N PRO A 192 -9.93 0.04 16.08
CA PRO A 192 -8.82 -0.55 15.34
C PRO A 192 -8.35 -1.88 15.97
N VAL A 193 -8.05 -2.85 15.14
CA VAL A 193 -7.47 -4.11 15.60
C VAL A 193 -6.05 -3.88 16.11
N HIS A 194 -5.81 -4.34 17.33
CA HIS A 194 -4.48 -4.41 17.96
C HIS A 194 -4.35 -5.78 18.63
N GLN A 195 -4.01 -6.79 17.84
CA GLN A 195 -3.83 -8.14 18.37
C GLN A 195 -2.58 -8.22 19.25
N ASN A 196 -2.66 -9.05 20.29
CA ASN A 196 -1.55 -9.38 21.19
C ASN A 196 -1.64 -10.84 21.59
N THR A 197 -1.41 -11.74 20.64
CA THR A 197 -1.47 -13.19 20.85
C THR A 197 -0.09 -13.82 21.00
N GLY A 198 0.96 -13.01 20.96
CA GLY A 198 2.36 -13.43 21.09
C GLY A 198 3.04 -13.71 19.76
N LYS A 199 2.41 -13.40 18.64
CA LYS A 199 3.02 -13.43 17.31
C LYS A 199 3.77 -12.13 17.02
N PRO A 200 4.69 -12.11 16.03
CA PRO A 200 5.25 -10.84 15.55
C PRO A 200 4.14 -9.91 15.07
N THR A 201 4.23 -8.62 15.39
CA THR A 201 3.24 -7.63 14.99
C THR A 201 3.53 -7.09 13.59
N ILE A 202 2.49 -7.01 12.75
CA ILE A 202 2.55 -6.39 11.43
C ILE A 202 1.50 -5.28 11.31
N ALA A 203 1.89 -4.15 10.73
CA ALA A 203 0.96 -3.06 10.47
C ALA A 203 0.23 -3.25 9.13
N THR A 204 -0.94 -2.63 8.98
CA THR A 204 -1.84 -2.76 7.82
C THR A 204 -1.14 -2.62 6.46
N THR A 205 -0.34 -1.57 6.26
CA THR A 205 0.35 -1.36 4.97
C THR A 205 1.51 -2.33 4.74
N LEU A 206 2.16 -2.79 5.80
CA LEU A 206 3.20 -3.82 5.73
C LEU A 206 2.61 -5.20 5.43
N ALA A 207 1.38 -5.48 5.85
CA ALA A 207 0.64 -6.68 5.50
C ALA A 207 0.40 -6.78 3.99
N ILE A 208 0.10 -5.65 3.32
CA ILE A 208 0.00 -5.58 1.86
C ILE A 208 1.34 -5.95 1.23
N ARG A 209 2.44 -5.37 1.71
CA ARG A 209 3.78 -5.69 1.20
C ARG A 209 4.14 -7.16 1.43
N LEU A 210 3.77 -7.73 2.58
CA LEU A 210 3.99 -9.15 2.89
C LEU A 210 3.30 -10.06 1.86
N VAL A 211 2.04 -9.81 1.59
CA VAL A 211 1.25 -10.59 0.62
C VAL A 211 1.84 -10.47 -0.79
N LEU A 212 2.14 -9.23 -1.22
CA LEU A 212 2.70 -8.98 -2.54
C LEU A 212 4.08 -9.62 -2.73
N ASP A 213 4.91 -9.65 -1.70
CA ASP A 213 6.25 -10.22 -1.79
C ASP A 213 6.25 -11.77 -1.69
N ARG A 214 5.25 -12.40 -1.04
CA ARG A 214 5.39 -13.80 -0.61
C ARG A 214 4.22 -14.74 -0.91
N ALA A 215 3.05 -14.25 -1.26
CA ALA A 215 1.91 -15.11 -1.54
C ALA A 215 1.82 -15.43 -3.03
N ALA A 216 1.63 -16.70 -3.39
CA ALA A 216 1.35 -17.15 -4.74
C ALA A 216 -0.14 -17.47 -4.97
N THR A 217 -0.92 -17.56 -3.89
CA THR A 217 -2.37 -17.80 -3.91
C THR A 217 -3.07 -17.03 -2.80
N THR A 218 -4.40 -16.87 -2.91
CA THR A 218 -5.24 -16.28 -1.85
C THR A 218 -5.12 -17.08 -0.54
N GLU A 219 -5.08 -18.40 -0.61
CA GLU A 219 -4.89 -19.23 0.58
C GLU A 219 -3.55 -18.99 1.28
N GLU A 220 -2.45 -18.90 0.51
CA GLU A 220 -1.14 -18.55 1.08
C GLU A 220 -1.13 -17.17 1.71
N ALA A 221 -1.81 -16.18 1.09
CA ALA A 221 -1.94 -14.84 1.65
C ALA A 221 -2.64 -14.86 3.02
N VAL A 222 -3.74 -15.62 3.15
CA VAL A 222 -4.46 -15.80 4.41
C VAL A 222 -3.58 -16.46 5.48
N GLN A 223 -2.84 -17.51 5.11
CA GLN A 223 -1.90 -18.20 6.01
C GLN A 223 -0.77 -17.29 6.48
N LEU A 224 -0.20 -16.50 5.57
CA LEU A 224 0.83 -15.50 5.91
C LEU A 224 0.30 -14.47 6.91
N LEU A 225 -0.87 -13.87 6.62
CA LEU A 225 -1.47 -12.89 7.52
C LEU A 225 -1.81 -13.49 8.89
N SER A 226 -2.25 -14.74 8.93
CA SER A 226 -2.56 -15.45 10.19
C SER A 226 -1.32 -15.70 11.06
N SER A 227 -0.11 -15.59 10.52
CA SER A 227 1.15 -15.79 11.24
C SER A 227 1.60 -14.57 12.03
N TYR A 228 0.87 -13.46 11.93
CA TYR A 228 1.20 -12.20 12.58
C TYR A 228 0.04 -11.70 13.45
N ASP A 229 0.36 -10.89 14.45
CA ASP A 229 -0.58 -10.06 15.16
C ASP A 229 -0.79 -8.75 14.39
N MET A 230 -2.03 -8.46 13.99
CA MET A 230 -2.36 -7.26 13.22
C MET A 230 -2.40 -6.02 14.11
N PHE A 231 -1.74 -4.97 13.65
CA PHE A 231 -1.83 -3.62 14.18
C PHE A 231 -2.46 -2.70 13.12
N ALA A 232 -3.72 -2.30 13.34
CA ALA A 232 -4.38 -1.32 12.48
C ALA A 232 -3.84 0.07 12.78
N SER A 233 -3.21 0.68 11.79
CA SER A 233 -2.68 2.04 11.88
C SER A 233 -3.79 3.09 11.69
N SER A 234 -3.51 4.36 11.98
CA SER A 234 -4.41 5.53 11.77
C SER A 234 -5.71 5.59 12.59
N GLY A 235 -5.83 4.82 13.67
CA GLY A 235 -6.98 4.90 14.57
C GLY A 235 -8.29 4.40 13.98
N ARG A 236 -8.24 3.56 12.95
CA ARG A 236 -9.37 2.91 12.30
C ARG A 236 -9.07 1.45 12.05
N ASP A 237 -10.12 0.66 11.92
CA ASP A 237 -10.01 -0.73 11.52
C ASP A 237 -9.98 -0.89 10.00
N TYR A 238 -9.52 -2.04 9.54
CA TYR A 238 -9.37 -2.37 8.13
C TYR A 238 -9.68 -3.82 7.87
N HIS A 239 -10.13 -4.10 6.66
CA HIS A 239 -10.08 -5.42 6.07
C HIS A 239 -9.32 -5.40 4.75
N PHE A 240 -8.94 -6.59 4.29
CA PHE A 240 -8.34 -6.77 2.98
C PHE A 240 -9.28 -7.50 2.06
N TYR A 241 -9.30 -7.10 0.80
CA TYR A 241 -9.82 -7.92 -0.29
C TYR A 241 -8.64 -8.53 -1.02
N ILE A 242 -8.62 -9.86 -1.13
CA ILE A 242 -7.53 -10.62 -1.75
C ILE A 242 -8.12 -11.53 -2.80
N THR A 243 -7.50 -11.57 -3.97
CA THR A 243 -7.84 -12.52 -5.03
C THR A 243 -6.58 -13.02 -5.73
N ASP A 244 -6.67 -14.15 -6.41
CA ASP A 244 -5.57 -14.71 -7.19
C ASP A 244 -5.99 -15.08 -8.62
N ALA A 245 -5.06 -15.59 -9.41
CA ALA A 245 -5.26 -15.95 -10.80
C ALA A 245 -6.30 -17.08 -11.03
N SER A 246 -6.76 -17.76 -9.97
CA SER A 246 -7.86 -18.75 -10.05
C SER A 246 -9.24 -18.11 -9.88
N GLY A 247 -9.29 -16.82 -9.50
CA GLY A 247 -10.53 -16.12 -9.16
C GLY A 247 -11.01 -16.35 -7.71
N ASP A 248 -10.18 -16.97 -6.84
CA ASP A 248 -10.49 -17.12 -5.42
C ASP A 248 -10.43 -15.74 -4.73
N GLY A 249 -11.58 -15.07 -4.66
CA GLY A 249 -11.76 -13.75 -4.03
C GLY A 249 -12.24 -13.89 -2.59
N ARG A 250 -11.50 -13.31 -1.62
CA ARG A 250 -11.86 -13.35 -0.20
C ARG A 250 -11.72 -12.00 0.48
N VAL A 251 -12.64 -11.72 1.38
CA VAL A 251 -12.52 -10.64 2.37
C VAL A 251 -11.83 -11.21 3.61
N VAL A 252 -10.73 -10.60 4.01
CA VAL A 252 -9.95 -10.98 5.19
C VAL A 252 -10.15 -9.92 6.26
N GLU A 253 -10.81 -10.29 7.36
CA GLU A 253 -11.25 -9.41 8.43
C GLU A 253 -10.73 -9.91 9.79
N TYR A 254 -10.70 -9.01 10.77
CA TYR A 254 -10.41 -9.32 12.16
C TYR A 254 -11.70 -9.14 12.97
N ASP A 255 -12.27 -10.26 13.45
CA ASP A 255 -13.60 -10.33 14.05
C ASP A 255 -13.75 -9.35 15.24
N CYS A 256 -14.46 -8.25 15.02
CA CYS A 256 -14.61 -7.18 16.02
C CYS A 256 -15.51 -7.54 17.22
N GLU A 257 -16.25 -8.64 17.16
CA GLU A 257 -17.06 -9.13 18.28
C GLU A 257 -16.29 -10.08 19.21
N LYS A 258 -15.05 -10.41 18.87
CA LYS A 258 -14.18 -11.26 19.68
C LYS A 258 -13.03 -10.47 20.26
N GLU A 259 -12.76 -10.64 21.55
CA GLU A 259 -11.68 -9.96 22.26
C GLU A 259 -10.30 -10.18 21.58
N THR A 260 -10.01 -11.40 21.16
CA THR A 260 -8.76 -11.74 20.50
C THR A 260 -8.70 -11.32 19.03
N ARG A 261 -9.78 -10.77 18.49
CA ARG A 261 -9.87 -10.31 17.09
C ARG A 261 -9.32 -11.34 16.09
N PRO A 262 -9.81 -12.61 16.09
CA PRO A 262 -9.27 -13.62 15.19
C PRO A 262 -9.49 -13.24 13.73
N LEU A 263 -8.50 -13.59 12.88
CA LEU A 263 -8.62 -13.43 11.44
C LEU A 263 -9.69 -14.38 10.91
N VAL A 264 -10.57 -13.85 10.06
CA VAL A 264 -11.59 -14.60 9.32
C VAL A 264 -11.47 -14.25 7.84
N ALA A 265 -11.41 -15.27 6.98
CA ALA A 265 -11.40 -15.11 5.54
C ALA A 265 -12.72 -15.64 4.95
N THR A 266 -13.50 -14.76 4.35
CA THR A 266 -14.82 -15.07 3.80
C THR A 266 -14.78 -14.96 2.28
N PRO A 267 -15.13 -16.01 1.50
CA PRO A 267 -15.28 -15.93 0.05
C PRO A 267 -16.38 -14.89 -0.30
N MET A 268 -16.04 -13.90 -1.10
CA MET A 268 -16.96 -12.87 -1.56
C MET A 268 -16.49 -12.30 -2.92
N GLU A 269 -17.45 -12.00 -3.80
CA GLU A 269 -17.16 -11.40 -5.10
C GLU A 269 -16.81 -9.91 -5.01
N ALA A 270 -17.39 -9.21 -4.04
CA ALA A 270 -17.18 -7.79 -3.83
C ALA A 270 -17.24 -7.41 -2.36
N ILE A 271 -16.65 -6.28 -2.00
CA ILE A 271 -16.76 -5.65 -0.68
C ILE A 271 -16.57 -4.14 -0.78
N THR A 272 -17.12 -3.42 0.18
CA THR A 272 -16.88 -2.00 0.40
C THR A 272 -16.54 -1.73 1.87
N ASN A 273 -16.89 -0.58 2.44
CA ASN A 273 -16.48 -0.21 3.80
C ASN A 273 -17.44 -0.72 4.89
N PHE A 274 -17.74 -2.00 4.91
CA PHE A 274 -18.50 -2.67 5.96
C PHE A 274 -17.98 -4.09 6.19
N TYR A 275 -18.26 -4.68 7.36
CA TYR A 275 -17.86 -6.06 7.65
C TYR A 275 -18.65 -7.06 6.78
N GLY A 276 -17.95 -7.81 5.94
CA GLY A 276 -18.53 -8.94 5.22
C GLY A 276 -19.05 -10.02 6.17
N LEU A 277 -18.37 -10.19 7.32
CA LEU A 277 -18.75 -11.11 8.38
C LEU A 277 -20.10 -10.73 9.04
N TYR A 278 -20.42 -9.42 9.09
CA TYR A 278 -21.60 -8.86 9.74
C TYR A 278 -22.45 -8.03 8.78
N ARG A 279 -22.49 -8.39 7.52
CA ARG A 279 -23.16 -7.60 6.47
C ARG A 279 -24.64 -7.31 6.73
N ASP A 280 -25.33 -8.16 7.50
CA ASP A 280 -26.73 -7.93 7.88
C ASP A 280 -26.90 -6.80 8.91
N LYS A 281 -25.82 -6.39 9.57
CA LYS A 281 -25.80 -5.26 10.52
C LYS A 281 -25.54 -3.91 9.85
N VAL A 282 -25.22 -3.89 8.56
CA VAL A 282 -24.98 -2.64 7.82
C VAL A 282 -26.29 -1.96 7.52
N LEU A 283 -26.42 -0.72 7.98
CA LEU A 283 -27.59 0.11 7.72
C LEU A 283 -27.33 1.02 6.51
N PRO A 284 -28.29 1.14 5.59
CA PRO A 284 -28.22 2.13 4.51
C PRO A 284 -27.99 3.53 5.08
N ASN A 285 -27.17 4.34 4.42
CA ASN A 285 -26.83 5.71 4.83
C ASN A 285 -26.18 5.83 6.22
N GLN A 286 -25.66 4.76 6.77
CA GLN A 286 -24.94 4.79 8.02
C GLN A 286 -23.66 5.64 7.86
N ARG A 287 -23.51 6.66 8.73
CA ARG A 287 -22.38 7.60 8.66
C ARG A 287 -21.40 7.48 9.82
N ASN A 288 -21.92 7.21 11.00
CA ASN A 288 -21.05 6.89 12.11
C ASN A 288 -20.57 5.48 11.87
N GLY A 289 -19.51 5.48 11.16
CA GLY A 289 -18.97 4.32 11.02
C GLY A 289 -18.66 3.82 9.63
N ILE A 290 -19.43 4.10 8.67
CA ILE A 290 -19.19 3.64 7.30
C ILE A 290 -18.99 4.83 6.39
N TYR A 291 -17.75 4.96 5.92
CA TYR A 291 -17.44 5.97 4.92
C TYR A 291 -18.16 5.68 3.62
N GLY A 292 -18.78 6.72 3.10
CA GLY A 292 -19.22 6.78 1.73
C GLY A 292 -20.27 5.75 1.36
N HIS A 293 -21.31 5.53 2.16
CA HIS A 293 -22.45 4.69 1.78
C HIS A 293 -22.02 3.29 1.31
N GLY A 294 -21.31 2.57 2.17
CA GLY A 294 -20.69 1.27 1.81
C GLY A 294 -21.68 0.28 1.23
N ARG A 295 -22.88 0.16 1.76
CA ARG A 295 -23.88 -0.80 1.28
C ARG A 295 -24.38 -0.47 -0.12
N GLU A 296 -24.71 0.77 -0.39
CA GLU A 296 -25.22 1.20 -1.69
C GLU A 296 -24.17 0.98 -2.80
N ARG A 297 -22.89 1.21 -2.49
CA ARG A 297 -21.81 0.93 -3.44
C ARG A 297 -21.62 -0.56 -3.68
N TYR A 298 -21.74 -1.38 -2.63
CA TYR A 298 -21.72 -2.83 -2.76
C TYR A 298 -22.88 -3.31 -3.64
N ASP A 299 -24.11 -2.88 -3.34
CA ASP A 299 -25.29 -3.26 -4.10
C ASP A 299 -25.20 -2.80 -5.57
N ALA A 300 -24.58 -1.64 -5.84
CA ALA A 300 -24.34 -1.16 -7.20
C ALA A 300 -23.37 -2.04 -7.98
N VAL A 301 -22.26 -2.50 -7.35
CA VAL A 301 -21.35 -3.46 -7.97
C VAL A 301 -22.06 -4.77 -8.25
N MET A 302 -22.73 -5.35 -7.24
CA MET A 302 -23.39 -6.64 -7.38
C MET A 302 -24.45 -6.60 -8.49
N LYS A 303 -25.18 -5.50 -8.61
CA LYS A 303 -26.16 -5.31 -9.70
C LYS A 303 -25.50 -5.38 -11.09
N VAL A 304 -24.35 -4.73 -11.28
CA VAL A 304 -23.64 -4.80 -12.58
C VAL A 304 -23.17 -6.23 -12.85
N LEU A 305 -22.61 -6.91 -11.83
CA LEU A 305 -22.16 -8.29 -11.98
C LEU A 305 -23.33 -9.24 -12.30
N GLU A 306 -24.48 -9.08 -11.66
CA GLU A 306 -25.67 -9.87 -11.91
C GLU A 306 -26.26 -9.62 -13.32
N GLU A 307 -26.34 -8.35 -13.75
CA GLU A 307 -26.87 -7.97 -15.07
C GLU A 307 -25.98 -8.45 -16.23
N GLN A 308 -24.70 -8.66 -16.01
CA GLN A 308 -23.72 -9.09 -17.00
C GLN A 308 -23.20 -10.52 -16.79
N ALA A 309 -23.86 -11.32 -15.93
CA ALA A 309 -23.39 -12.66 -15.53
C ALA A 309 -23.28 -13.68 -16.70
N GLU A 310 -23.90 -13.43 -17.84
CA GLU A 310 -23.78 -14.29 -19.04
C GLU A 310 -22.39 -14.22 -19.71
N GLY A 311 -21.59 -13.19 -19.40
CA GLY A 311 -20.23 -13.08 -19.92
C GLY A 311 -19.56 -11.77 -19.53
N TYR A 312 -18.67 -11.82 -18.55
CA TYR A 312 -17.89 -10.66 -18.13
C TYR A 312 -16.83 -10.28 -19.16
N THR A 313 -16.56 -9.00 -19.25
CA THR A 313 -15.56 -8.40 -20.12
C THR A 313 -14.78 -7.33 -19.37
N ASN A 314 -13.73 -6.78 -19.98
CA ASN A 314 -13.05 -5.60 -19.46
C ASN A 314 -14.02 -4.41 -19.21
N ASP A 315 -15.04 -4.26 -20.05
CA ASP A 315 -16.04 -3.19 -19.88
C ASP A 315 -16.89 -3.42 -18.63
N THR A 316 -17.18 -4.68 -18.26
CA THR A 316 -17.85 -5.02 -17.00
C THR A 316 -17.09 -4.51 -15.79
N VAL A 317 -15.76 -4.64 -15.79
CA VAL A 317 -14.91 -4.09 -14.71
C VAL A 317 -15.10 -2.57 -14.59
N TRP A 318 -15.07 -1.87 -15.73
CA TRP A 318 -15.26 -0.42 -15.75
C TRP A 318 -16.66 0.00 -15.34
N ASP A 319 -17.69 -0.72 -15.76
CA ASP A 319 -19.07 -0.43 -15.40
C ASP A 319 -19.29 -0.61 -13.89
N ALA A 320 -18.77 -1.68 -13.30
CA ALA A 320 -18.85 -1.92 -11.87
C ALA A 320 -18.09 -0.84 -11.05
N LEU A 321 -16.91 -0.41 -11.54
CA LEU A 321 -16.15 0.68 -10.91
C LEU A 321 -16.88 2.01 -11.01
N LYS A 322 -17.48 2.33 -12.15
CA LYS A 322 -18.29 3.54 -12.33
C LYS A 322 -19.55 3.51 -11.46
N ALA A 323 -20.25 2.37 -11.41
CA ALA A 323 -21.45 2.21 -10.60
C ALA A 323 -21.21 2.39 -9.10
N SER A 324 -20.02 1.98 -8.62
CA SER A 324 -19.61 2.14 -7.20
C SER A 324 -18.88 3.45 -6.93
N SER A 325 -18.66 4.26 -7.94
CA SER A 325 -18.00 5.54 -7.80
C SER A 325 -18.94 6.55 -7.09
N GLN A 326 -18.36 7.47 -6.32
CA GLN A 326 -19.15 8.51 -5.64
C GLN A 326 -19.03 9.84 -6.38
N GLU A 327 -20.16 10.41 -6.78
CA GLU A 327 -20.14 11.75 -7.37
C GLU A 327 -19.95 12.83 -6.30
N PRO A 328 -19.20 13.91 -6.61
CA PRO A 328 -19.09 15.03 -5.72
C PRO A 328 -20.48 15.58 -5.37
N ASN A 329 -20.83 15.65 -4.09
CA ASN A 329 -22.05 16.29 -3.66
C ASN A 329 -21.74 17.72 -3.23
N PRO A 330 -22.02 18.74 -4.06
CA PRO A 330 -21.67 20.12 -3.76
C PRO A 330 -22.39 20.73 -2.55
N GLY A 331 -23.37 20.03 -1.97
CA GLY A 331 -24.13 20.48 -0.79
C GLY A 331 -23.68 19.90 0.54
N ARG A 332 -22.63 19.08 0.60
CA ARG A 332 -22.11 18.51 1.85
C ARG A 332 -20.88 19.26 2.33
N SER A 333 -20.87 19.61 3.62
CA SER A 333 -19.73 20.24 4.27
C SER A 333 -18.46 19.38 4.16
N GLU A 334 -17.31 20.05 4.09
CA GLU A 334 -15.97 19.48 3.84
C GLU A 334 -15.56 18.32 4.76
N GLU A 335 -16.21 18.13 5.90
CA GLU A 335 -15.90 17.08 6.86
C GLU A 335 -16.36 15.67 6.44
N HIS A 336 -17.20 15.54 5.40
CA HIS A 336 -17.87 14.29 5.05
C HIS A 336 -17.93 13.97 3.55
N THR A 337 -17.27 14.72 2.70
CA THR A 337 -17.19 14.43 1.29
C THR A 337 -16.10 13.40 1.03
N SER A 338 -16.49 12.12 0.96
CA SER A 338 -15.81 11.17 0.10
C SER A 338 -16.08 11.64 -1.32
N GLU A 339 -15.32 12.58 -1.80
CA GLU A 339 -15.42 13.07 -3.15
C GLU A 339 -14.86 12.03 -4.09
N LEU A 340 -15.65 11.68 -5.08
CA LEU A 340 -15.15 11.08 -6.30
C LEU A 340 -13.98 11.88 -6.80
N GLN A 341 -12.87 11.28 -6.67
CA GLN A 341 -11.82 11.63 -7.59
C GLN A 341 -12.27 11.19 -8.97
N SER A 342 -12.15 12.07 -9.95
CA SER A 342 -12.42 11.79 -11.35
C SER A 342 -11.89 10.41 -11.73
N PRO A 343 -12.32 9.80 -12.86
CA PRO A 343 -11.87 8.48 -13.34
C PRO A 343 -10.35 8.25 -13.39
N ARG A 344 -9.57 9.11 -12.78
CA ARG A 344 -8.11 9.18 -12.75
C ARG A 344 -7.44 8.02 -12.02
N TYR A 345 -8.13 7.36 -11.08
CA TYR A 345 -7.56 6.29 -10.25
C TYR A 345 -8.29 4.96 -10.36
N LEU A 346 -8.96 4.78 -11.47
CA LEU A 346 -9.66 3.57 -11.79
C LEU A 346 -8.68 2.56 -12.37
N VAL A 347 -8.64 1.40 -11.73
CA VAL A 347 -8.07 0.15 -12.22
C VAL A 347 -6.58 -0.07 -11.98
N CYS A 348 -6.28 -0.95 -11.04
CA CYS A 348 -5.15 -1.86 -11.21
C CYS A 348 -5.47 -2.87 -12.32
N ARG A 349 -5.44 -2.45 -13.60
CA ARG A 349 -5.23 -3.37 -14.68
C ARG A 349 -3.73 -3.58 -14.81
N LEU A 350 -3.21 -4.52 -14.07
CA LEU A 350 -1.89 -5.05 -14.28
C LEU A 350 -1.98 -6.16 -15.31
N LEU A 351 -1.99 -5.78 -16.57
CA LEU A 351 -1.54 -6.68 -17.62
C LEU A 351 -0.04 -6.90 -17.39
N LEU A 352 0.27 -7.99 -16.73
CA LEU A 352 1.56 -8.64 -16.93
C LEU A 352 1.49 -9.24 -18.33
N GLU A 353 1.79 -8.45 -19.36
CA GLU A 353 2.12 -9.01 -20.66
C GLU A 353 3.33 -9.93 -20.47
N LYS A 354 3.16 -11.18 -20.93
CA LYS A 354 4.19 -12.20 -20.94
C LYS A 354 5.37 -11.80 -21.83
#